data_592f086d352c8ec6e82516a6230c5eef
#
_entry.id   592f086d352c8ec6e82516a6230c5eef
#
_cell.length_a   1.000
_cell.length_b   1.000
_cell.length_c   1.000
_cell.angle_alpha   90.00
_cell.angle_beta   90.00
_cell.angle_gamma   90.00
#
_symmetry.space_group_name_H-M   'P 1'
#
loop_
_entity.id
_entity.type
_entity.pdbx_description
1 polymer ?
#
loop_
_entity_poly.entity_id
_entity_poly.type
_entity_poly.pdbx_seq_one_letter_code
_entity_poly.pdbx_strand_id
1 'polypeptide(L)'
;MKTPHRRYWVFFLLFLFTAIAYVDRVNMSVAGKPIAHEFGLSPIALGYLFSSFLWAYVLMMLPGGRLIDRWGSHVVASVATAIWSAAQMATGMVGSFATMLMARLGLGIGEAPFAPISYGSVRAWSPYTERGTAIAAISAGSSLGLALGAPVVAWLIETLSWRWSFIITGAVGFVWVLVWLALISTPEKTRWLPQAERELILASRDAGVEPPSHDGVGYRGLIRCPAMWGLFISQGCLVYTGYLYLSWLPNYLQTARHLSMLNSGIYTAIPFLVATATGIVANGAGDKLLTAEAVRAGKRRYLVALSLLFMAAGLAIPFVQSLAGVIALITIAVSAAHVGPAANGALVGDLLRSPGDAGRAFAFLVLGGNTFGLLAPIVTGYVVAATGSFNSAFAVAGALALVGAVAALALARGTLGEHPQPALARPRLAD
;
A
#
# COMPACT_ATOMS: atom_id res chain seq x y z
N MET A 1 -2.90 -36.73 -16.24
CA MET A 1 -4.19 -36.00 -16.20
C MET A 1 -3.89 -34.56 -15.81
N LYS A 2 -4.40 -33.55 -16.57
CA LYS A 2 -4.22 -32.14 -16.16
C LYS A 2 -5.03 -31.92 -14.89
N THR A 3 -4.39 -31.47 -13.80
CA THR A 3 -5.08 -31.10 -12.57
C THR A 3 -6.05 -29.96 -12.85
N PRO A 4 -7.30 -30.02 -12.41
CA PRO A 4 -8.25 -28.94 -12.54
C PRO A 4 -7.69 -27.65 -11.91
N HIS A 5 -8.07 -26.51 -12.43
CA HIS A 5 -7.54 -25.19 -11.96
C HIS A 5 -8.62 -24.40 -11.19
N ARG A 6 -9.50 -25.06 -10.46
CA ARG A 6 -10.62 -24.39 -9.78
C ARG A 6 -10.18 -23.46 -8.64
N ARG A 7 -9.01 -23.68 -8.05
CA ARG A 7 -8.41 -22.78 -7.05
C ARG A 7 -8.19 -21.35 -7.57
N TYR A 8 -8.08 -21.15 -8.88
CA TYR A 8 -7.96 -19.80 -9.48
C TYR A 8 -9.21 -18.93 -9.24
N TRP A 9 -10.39 -19.52 -8.96
CA TRP A 9 -11.53 -18.75 -8.49
C TRP A 9 -11.27 -18.04 -7.15
N VAL A 10 -10.49 -18.66 -6.26
CA VAL A 10 -10.07 -18.01 -5.00
C VAL A 10 -9.14 -16.84 -5.29
N PHE A 11 -8.19 -16.99 -6.22
CA PHE A 11 -7.29 -15.91 -6.63
C PHE A 11 -8.06 -14.77 -7.28
N PHE A 12 -9.09 -15.07 -8.07
CA PHE A 12 -9.98 -14.07 -8.65
C PHE A 12 -10.81 -13.34 -7.57
N LEU A 13 -11.30 -14.04 -6.56
CA LEU A 13 -11.98 -13.40 -5.43
C LEU A 13 -11.04 -12.53 -4.59
N LEU A 14 -9.78 -12.93 -4.43
CA LEU A 14 -8.76 -12.09 -3.78
C LEU A 14 -8.38 -10.88 -4.63
N PHE A 15 -8.35 -11.02 -5.94
CA PHE A 15 -8.20 -9.91 -6.87
C PHE A 15 -9.35 -8.89 -6.71
N LEU A 16 -10.62 -9.36 -6.69
CA LEU A 16 -11.80 -8.50 -6.47
C LEU A 16 -11.78 -7.85 -5.08
N PHE A 17 -11.43 -8.61 -4.04
CA PHE A 17 -11.27 -8.12 -2.68
C PHE A 17 -10.34 -6.90 -2.61
N THR A 18 -9.20 -7.02 -3.29
CA THR A 18 -8.21 -5.95 -3.34
C THR A 18 -8.71 -4.78 -4.19
N ALA A 19 -9.35 -5.05 -5.33
CA ALA A 19 -9.89 -4.01 -6.19
C ALA A 19 -10.95 -3.17 -5.46
N ILE A 20 -11.87 -3.81 -4.72
CA ILE A 20 -12.90 -3.13 -3.91
C ILE A 20 -12.26 -2.22 -2.87
N ALA A 21 -11.30 -2.72 -2.08
CA ALA A 21 -10.62 -1.91 -1.06
C ALA A 21 -9.95 -0.65 -1.64
N TYR A 22 -9.33 -0.76 -2.82
CA TYR A 22 -8.69 0.39 -3.45
C TYR A 22 -9.68 1.36 -4.12
N VAL A 23 -10.82 0.88 -4.63
CA VAL A 23 -11.92 1.74 -5.06
C VAL A 23 -12.48 2.54 -3.88
N ASP A 24 -12.67 1.92 -2.72
CA ASP A 24 -13.16 2.58 -1.51
C ASP A 24 -12.22 3.68 -1.01
N ARG A 25 -10.90 3.47 -1.12
CA ARG A 25 -9.89 4.50 -0.80
C ARG A 25 -9.93 5.68 -1.76
N VAL A 26 -10.05 5.41 -3.07
CA VAL A 26 -10.13 6.44 -4.12
C VAL A 26 -11.44 7.22 -4.01
N ASN A 27 -12.53 6.60 -3.59
CA ASN A 27 -13.84 7.25 -3.48
C ASN A 27 -13.78 8.53 -2.63
N MET A 28 -13.12 8.48 -1.46
CA MET A 28 -12.98 9.64 -0.60
C MET A 28 -12.19 10.79 -1.28
N SER A 29 -11.16 10.48 -2.05
CA SER A 29 -10.35 11.52 -2.70
C SER A 29 -11.09 12.20 -3.85
N VAL A 30 -11.86 11.44 -4.65
CA VAL A 30 -12.68 11.98 -5.74
C VAL A 30 -13.86 12.80 -5.20
N ALA A 31 -14.49 12.31 -4.14
CA ALA A 31 -15.61 12.99 -3.46
C ALA A 31 -15.17 14.19 -2.61
N GLY A 32 -13.88 14.44 -2.44
CA GLY A 32 -13.36 15.46 -1.52
C GLY A 32 -13.91 16.85 -1.76
N LYS A 33 -13.97 17.32 -3.02
CA LYS A 33 -14.48 18.66 -3.35
C LYS A 33 -15.97 18.82 -3.04
N PRO A 34 -16.91 17.95 -3.50
CA PRO A 34 -18.31 18.07 -3.14
C PRO A 34 -18.57 17.92 -1.64
N ILE A 35 -17.84 17.06 -0.93
CA ILE A 35 -17.92 16.93 0.53
C ILE A 35 -17.45 18.22 1.22
N ALA A 36 -16.31 18.79 0.80
CA ALA A 36 -15.81 20.05 1.35
C ALA A 36 -16.80 21.20 1.14
N HIS A 37 -17.44 21.26 -0.02
CA HIS A 37 -18.45 22.27 -0.32
C HIS A 37 -19.72 22.11 0.56
N GLU A 38 -20.22 20.90 0.71
CA GLU A 38 -21.45 20.64 1.47
C GLU A 38 -21.31 20.89 2.97
N PHE A 39 -20.16 20.49 3.55
CA PHE A 39 -19.89 20.63 4.98
C PHE A 39 -19.08 21.88 5.35
N GLY A 40 -18.73 22.73 4.38
CA GLY A 40 -17.93 23.93 4.62
C GLY A 40 -16.52 23.62 5.13
N LEU A 41 -15.90 22.53 4.66
CA LEU A 41 -14.61 22.06 5.18
C LEU A 41 -13.44 22.90 4.65
N SER A 42 -12.55 23.31 5.55
CA SER A 42 -11.26 23.85 5.18
C SER A 42 -10.34 22.78 4.57
N PRO A 43 -9.28 23.15 3.84
CA PRO A 43 -8.28 22.19 3.38
C PRO A 43 -7.65 21.38 4.52
N ILE A 44 -7.50 21.95 5.71
CA ILE A 44 -7.00 21.27 6.91
C ILE A 44 -7.96 20.16 7.32
N ALA A 45 -9.26 20.46 7.45
CA ALA A 45 -10.27 19.48 7.81
C ALA A 45 -10.36 18.34 6.78
N LEU A 46 -10.25 18.68 5.48
CA LEU A 46 -10.23 17.69 4.41
C LEU A 46 -8.98 16.79 4.49
N GLY A 47 -7.81 17.35 4.84
CA GLY A 47 -6.58 16.59 5.08
C GLY A 47 -6.72 15.59 6.22
N TYR A 48 -7.34 15.97 7.33
CA TYR A 48 -7.66 15.06 8.43
C TYR A 48 -8.63 13.97 7.99
N LEU A 49 -9.64 14.30 7.20
CA LEU A 49 -10.60 13.35 6.68
C LEU A 49 -9.94 12.29 5.78
N PHE A 50 -9.06 12.71 4.88
CA PHE A 50 -8.31 11.80 4.01
C PHE A 50 -7.36 10.89 4.78
N SER A 51 -6.78 11.38 5.86
CA SER A 51 -5.87 10.61 6.71
C SER A 51 -6.56 9.67 7.68
N SER A 52 -7.81 9.97 8.07
CA SER A 52 -8.47 9.39 9.24
C SER A 52 -8.59 7.87 9.22
N PHE A 53 -8.80 7.27 8.04
CA PHE A 53 -8.90 5.80 7.97
C PHE A 53 -7.58 5.12 8.36
N LEU A 54 -6.43 5.74 8.02
CA LEU A 54 -5.11 5.21 8.38
C LEU A 54 -4.86 5.18 9.88
N TRP A 55 -5.50 6.05 10.67
CA TRP A 55 -5.33 6.08 12.12
C TRP A 55 -5.80 4.76 12.74
N ALA A 56 -7.02 4.38 12.43
CA ALA A 56 -7.57 3.12 12.90
C ALA A 56 -6.92 1.90 12.22
N TYR A 57 -6.59 2.01 10.93
CA TYR A 57 -5.90 0.97 10.17
C TYR A 57 -4.56 0.57 10.82
N VAL A 58 -3.71 1.55 11.12
CA VAL A 58 -2.39 1.30 11.73
C VAL A 58 -2.52 0.71 13.13
N LEU A 59 -3.44 1.25 13.95
CA LEU A 59 -3.67 0.74 15.30
C LEU A 59 -4.18 -0.70 15.30
N MET A 60 -5.05 -1.06 14.35
CA MET A 60 -5.66 -2.38 14.26
C MET A 60 -4.85 -3.39 13.44
N MET A 61 -3.76 -2.99 12.80
CA MET A 61 -2.93 -3.88 11.98
C MET A 61 -2.34 -5.05 12.80
N LEU A 62 -1.82 -4.78 14.03
CA LEU A 62 -1.27 -5.81 14.90
C LEU A 62 -2.38 -6.72 15.49
N PRO A 63 -3.48 -6.20 16.07
CA PRO A 63 -4.61 -7.03 16.47
C PRO A 63 -5.18 -7.86 15.33
N GLY A 64 -5.26 -7.30 14.11
CA GLY A 64 -5.75 -7.98 12.91
C GLY A 64 -5.01 -9.27 12.59
N GLY A 65 -3.68 -9.30 12.74
CA GLY A 65 -2.89 -10.51 12.57
C GLY A 65 -3.28 -11.61 13.58
N ARG A 66 -3.44 -11.25 14.86
CA ARG A 66 -3.85 -12.20 15.91
C ARG A 66 -5.26 -12.77 15.71
N LEU A 67 -6.17 -11.97 15.12
CA LEU A 67 -7.51 -12.46 14.79
C LEU A 67 -7.46 -13.57 13.75
N ILE A 68 -6.59 -13.48 12.76
CA ILE A 68 -6.40 -14.53 11.75
C ILE A 68 -5.80 -15.78 12.34
N ASP A 69 -4.82 -15.65 13.22
CA ASP A 69 -4.22 -16.80 13.92
C ASP A 69 -5.28 -17.57 14.73
N ARG A 70 -6.25 -16.86 15.32
CA ARG A 70 -7.30 -17.45 16.17
C ARG A 70 -8.50 -17.98 15.38
N TRP A 71 -8.98 -17.25 14.37
CA TRP A 71 -10.24 -17.53 13.68
C TRP A 71 -10.07 -17.95 12.22
N GLY A 72 -8.85 -17.88 11.71
CA GLY A 72 -8.52 -18.17 10.31
C GLY A 72 -8.89 -17.04 9.35
N SER A 73 -8.21 -17.04 8.20
CA SER A 73 -8.38 -15.99 7.19
C SER A 73 -9.80 -15.92 6.60
N HIS A 74 -10.50 -17.05 6.49
CA HIS A 74 -11.85 -17.10 5.92
C HIS A 74 -12.87 -16.30 6.75
N VAL A 75 -12.94 -16.55 8.07
CA VAL A 75 -13.87 -15.88 8.98
C VAL A 75 -13.51 -14.40 9.11
N VAL A 76 -12.22 -14.11 9.31
CA VAL A 76 -11.75 -12.72 9.47
C VAL A 76 -12.01 -11.91 8.19
N ALA A 77 -11.81 -12.50 6.99
CA ALA A 77 -12.13 -11.85 5.73
C ALA A 77 -13.62 -11.46 5.65
N SER A 78 -14.51 -12.37 6.03
CA SER A 78 -15.96 -12.10 5.98
C SER A 78 -16.37 -10.98 6.94
N VAL A 79 -15.95 -11.05 8.19
CA VAL A 79 -16.31 -10.08 9.24
C VAL A 79 -15.67 -8.72 8.95
N ALA A 80 -14.39 -8.69 8.63
CA ALA A 80 -13.64 -7.49 8.34
C ALA A 80 -14.23 -6.75 7.13
N THR A 81 -14.52 -7.48 6.03
CA THR A 81 -15.13 -6.90 4.84
C THR A 81 -16.54 -6.39 5.13
N ALA A 82 -17.34 -7.09 5.92
CA ALA A 82 -18.67 -6.62 6.30
C ALA A 82 -18.58 -5.32 7.13
N ILE A 83 -17.63 -5.22 8.06
CA ILE A 83 -17.43 -4.00 8.87
C ILE A 83 -17.03 -2.83 7.97
N TRP A 84 -16.02 -3.00 7.08
CA TRP A 84 -15.60 -1.89 6.23
C TRP A 84 -16.68 -1.50 5.21
N SER A 85 -17.43 -2.47 4.66
CA SER A 85 -18.53 -2.22 3.74
C SER A 85 -19.66 -1.43 4.41
N ALA A 86 -20.01 -1.78 5.65
CA ALA A 86 -20.96 -1.04 6.45
C ALA A 86 -20.47 0.40 6.72
N ALA A 87 -19.21 0.57 7.07
CA ALA A 87 -18.60 1.88 7.30
C ALA A 87 -18.53 2.72 6.02
N GLN A 88 -18.24 2.09 4.87
CA GLN A 88 -18.27 2.73 3.57
C GLN A 88 -19.68 3.22 3.23
N MET A 89 -20.71 2.38 3.38
CA MET A 89 -22.09 2.80 3.18
C MET A 89 -22.50 3.90 4.16
N ALA A 90 -22.12 3.77 5.43
CA ALA A 90 -22.39 4.78 6.45
C ALA A 90 -21.79 6.14 6.07
N THR A 91 -20.61 6.17 5.43
CA THR A 91 -20.00 7.42 4.92
C THR A 91 -20.91 8.15 3.95
N GLY A 92 -21.72 7.46 3.15
CA GLY A 92 -22.73 8.06 2.26
C GLY A 92 -23.98 8.59 2.99
N MET A 93 -24.19 8.20 4.25
CA MET A 93 -25.41 8.52 5.02
C MET A 93 -25.18 9.59 6.11
N VAL A 94 -23.94 10.07 6.27
CA VAL A 94 -23.60 11.03 7.34
C VAL A 94 -24.14 12.43 7.08
N GLY A 95 -24.44 13.14 8.16
CA GLY A 95 -24.91 14.53 8.13
C GLY A 95 -23.92 15.54 8.72
N SER A 96 -22.71 15.12 9.15
CA SER A 96 -21.72 16.01 9.74
C SER A 96 -20.30 15.51 9.53
N PHE A 97 -19.32 16.41 9.66
CA PHE A 97 -17.89 16.05 9.64
C PHE A 97 -17.52 15.00 10.69
N ALA A 98 -18.05 15.15 11.91
CA ALA A 98 -17.75 14.21 13.00
C ALA A 98 -18.24 12.79 12.71
N THR A 99 -19.46 12.65 12.20
CA THR A 99 -20.02 11.34 11.84
C THR A 99 -19.30 10.73 10.64
N MET A 100 -18.83 11.55 9.70
CA MET A 100 -18.00 11.10 8.59
C MET A 100 -16.64 10.59 9.07
N LEU A 101 -16.01 11.31 10.01
CA LEU A 101 -14.75 10.89 10.62
C LEU A 101 -14.90 9.53 11.32
N MET A 102 -15.99 9.32 12.07
CA MET A 102 -16.30 8.05 12.73
C MET A 102 -16.48 6.90 11.72
N ALA A 103 -17.19 7.14 10.62
CA ALA A 103 -17.36 6.16 9.57
C ALA A 103 -16.00 5.80 8.92
N ARG A 104 -15.11 6.78 8.69
CA ARG A 104 -13.75 6.55 8.18
C ARG A 104 -12.88 5.75 9.16
N LEU A 105 -13.00 5.99 10.46
CA LEU A 105 -12.33 5.16 11.47
C LEU A 105 -12.86 3.72 11.44
N GLY A 106 -14.17 3.53 11.32
CA GLY A 106 -14.79 2.22 11.15
C GLY A 106 -14.28 1.48 9.91
N LEU A 107 -14.11 2.19 8.78
CA LEU A 107 -13.49 1.65 7.58
C LEU A 107 -12.06 1.17 7.85
N GLY A 108 -11.25 1.98 8.55
CA GLY A 108 -9.88 1.64 8.91
C GLY A 108 -9.79 0.39 9.79
N ILE A 109 -10.71 0.22 10.75
CA ILE A 109 -10.80 -0.98 11.58
C ILE A 109 -11.08 -2.22 10.72
N GLY A 110 -12.06 -2.12 9.81
CA GLY A 110 -12.43 -3.22 8.92
C GLY A 110 -11.33 -3.57 7.91
N GLU A 111 -10.61 -2.59 7.37
CA GLU A 111 -9.54 -2.84 6.41
C GLU A 111 -8.20 -3.27 7.05
N ALA A 112 -7.99 -3.07 8.35
CA ALA A 112 -6.71 -3.35 9.00
C ALA A 112 -6.18 -4.78 8.79
N PRO A 113 -6.98 -5.85 8.84
CA PRO A 113 -6.51 -7.21 8.59
C PRO A 113 -6.33 -7.56 7.11
N PHE A 114 -6.45 -6.59 6.19
CA PHE A 114 -6.40 -6.79 4.73
C PHE A 114 -5.16 -7.58 4.26
N ALA A 115 -3.96 -7.18 4.67
CA ALA A 115 -2.73 -7.86 4.26
C ALA A 115 -2.63 -9.29 4.82
N PRO A 116 -2.81 -9.52 6.13
CA PRO A 116 -2.82 -10.87 6.67
C PRO A 116 -3.94 -11.76 6.10
N ILE A 117 -5.14 -11.22 5.79
CA ILE A 117 -6.20 -11.97 5.08
C ILE A 117 -5.69 -12.44 3.71
N SER A 118 -5.13 -11.53 2.93
CA SER A 118 -4.66 -11.80 1.57
C SER A 118 -3.57 -12.87 1.57
N TYR A 119 -2.51 -12.68 2.35
CA TYR A 119 -1.39 -13.62 2.41
C TYR A 119 -1.76 -14.95 3.09
N GLY A 120 -2.60 -14.91 4.13
CA GLY A 120 -3.13 -16.10 4.78
C GLY A 120 -3.98 -16.97 3.83
N SER A 121 -4.82 -16.33 3.02
CA SER A 121 -5.62 -17.01 2.00
C SER A 121 -4.76 -17.58 0.87
N VAL A 122 -3.75 -16.84 0.42
CA VAL A 122 -2.77 -17.37 -0.55
C VAL A 122 -2.07 -18.60 0.01
N ARG A 123 -1.58 -18.53 1.25
CA ARG A 123 -0.92 -19.68 1.89
C ARG A 123 -1.85 -20.90 2.01
N ALA A 124 -3.13 -20.69 2.33
CA ALA A 124 -4.10 -21.76 2.51
C ALA A 124 -4.52 -22.44 1.20
N TRP A 125 -4.59 -21.67 0.09
CA TRP A 125 -5.20 -22.10 -1.17
C TRP A 125 -4.20 -22.32 -2.32
N SER A 126 -2.94 -21.90 -2.16
CA SER A 126 -1.94 -22.03 -3.22
C SER A 126 -0.91 -23.10 -2.91
N PRO A 127 -0.61 -24.00 -3.85
CA PRO A 127 0.63 -24.74 -3.84
C PRO A 127 1.82 -23.79 -3.75
N TYR A 128 2.92 -24.20 -3.13
CA TYR A 128 4.10 -23.37 -2.96
C TYR A 128 4.58 -22.72 -4.27
N THR A 129 4.56 -23.48 -5.37
CA THR A 129 4.99 -23.05 -6.71
C THR A 129 4.08 -21.99 -7.35
N GLU A 130 2.83 -21.82 -6.88
CA GLU A 130 1.84 -20.90 -7.48
C GLU A 130 1.57 -19.66 -6.61
N ARG A 131 2.20 -19.53 -5.45
CA ARG A 131 2.03 -18.38 -4.55
C ARG A 131 2.35 -17.05 -5.23
N GLY A 132 3.38 -17.05 -6.10
CA GLY A 132 3.71 -15.87 -6.91
C GLY A 132 2.56 -15.42 -7.80
N THR A 133 1.86 -16.36 -8.45
CA THR A 133 0.69 -16.08 -9.29
C THR A 133 -0.47 -15.50 -8.46
N ALA A 134 -0.74 -16.07 -7.30
CA ALA A 134 -1.78 -15.58 -6.41
C ALA A 134 -1.48 -14.16 -5.88
N ILE A 135 -0.23 -13.89 -5.50
CA ILE A 135 0.21 -12.55 -5.08
C ILE A 135 0.13 -11.56 -6.25
N ALA A 136 0.49 -11.99 -7.46
CA ALA A 136 0.34 -11.16 -8.65
C ALA A 136 -1.13 -10.79 -8.93
N ALA A 137 -2.07 -11.71 -8.72
CA ALA A 137 -3.50 -11.43 -8.83
C ALA A 137 -3.95 -10.37 -7.80
N ILE A 138 -3.52 -10.46 -6.55
CA ILE A 138 -3.79 -9.46 -5.50
C ILE A 138 -3.25 -8.08 -5.93
N SER A 139 -2.01 -8.03 -6.40
CA SER A 139 -1.38 -6.78 -6.86
C SER A 139 -2.10 -6.18 -8.07
N ALA A 140 -2.53 -7.02 -9.02
CA ALA A 140 -3.32 -6.59 -10.16
C ALA A 140 -4.68 -6.01 -9.72
N GLY A 141 -5.31 -6.59 -8.68
CA GLY A 141 -6.54 -6.05 -8.09
C GLY A 141 -6.37 -4.65 -7.54
N SER A 142 -5.29 -4.40 -6.77
CA SER A 142 -5.01 -3.06 -6.25
C SER A 142 -4.79 -2.03 -7.35
N SER A 143 -4.06 -2.41 -8.38
CA SER A 143 -3.78 -1.56 -9.52
C SER A 143 -5.03 -1.22 -10.32
N LEU A 144 -5.88 -2.22 -10.57
CA LEU A 144 -7.15 -2.02 -11.28
C LEU A 144 -8.10 -1.15 -10.44
N GLY A 145 -8.17 -1.39 -9.11
CA GLY A 145 -8.97 -0.60 -8.20
C GLY A 145 -8.57 0.88 -8.19
N LEU A 146 -7.27 1.18 -8.20
CA LEU A 146 -6.77 2.56 -8.32
C LEU A 146 -7.09 3.18 -9.69
N ALA A 147 -6.87 2.42 -10.75
CA ALA A 147 -6.97 2.92 -12.11
C ALA A 147 -8.42 3.13 -12.56
N LEU A 148 -9.31 2.16 -12.30
CA LEU A 148 -10.71 2.25 -12.69
C LEU A 148 -11.57 2.90 -11.60
N GLY A 149 -11.13 2.90 -10.35
CA GLY A 149 -11.88 3.47 -9.23
C GLY A 149 -12.18 4.95 -9.43
N ALA A 150 -11.17 5.75 -9.80
CA ALA A 150 -11.36 7.19 -9.95
C ALA A 150 -12.39 7.58 -11.02
N PRO A 151 -12.34 7.08 -12.28
CA PRO A 151 -13.36 7.40 -13.28
C PRO A 151 -14.74 6.81 -12.95
N VAL A 152 -14.82 5.59 -12.38
CA VAL A 152 -16.10 4.99 -11.99
C VAL A 152 -16.77 5.79 -10.88
N VAL A 153 -16.01 6.16 -9.84
CA VAL A 153 -16.52 6.99 -8.74
C VAL A 153 -16.91 8.38 -9.24
N ALA A 154 -16.09 9.01 -10.10
CA ALA A 154 -16.42 10.30 -10.67
C ALA A 154 -17.72 10.27 -11.47
N TRP A 155 -17.92 9.21 -12.26
CA TRP A 155 -19.18 8.99 -13.00
C TRP A 155 -20.38 8.80 -12.04
N LEU A 156 -20.22 8.01 -10.98
CA LEU A 156 -21.28 7.85 -9.95
C LEU A 156 -21.64 9.17 -9.27
N ILE A 157 -20.64 10.01 -8.96
CA ILE A 157 -20.86 11.30 -8.33
C ILE A 157 -21.58 12.26 -9.27
N GLU A 158 -21.20 12.29 -10.54
CA GLU A 158 -21.78 13.20 -11.53
C GLU A 158 -23.22 12.81 -11.89
N THR A 159 -23.53 11.48 -11.96
CA THR A 159 -24.85 10.98 -12.34
C THR A 159 -25.82 10.90 -11.17
N LEU A 160 -25.37 10.58 -9.98
CA LEU A 160 -26.21 10.37 -8.82
C LEU A 160 -25.92 11.39 -7.71
N SER A 161 -24.84 11.19 -6.97
CA SER A 161 -24.23 12.09 -5.99
C SER A 161 -23.05 11.42 -5.30
N TRP A 162 -22.25 12.18 -4.54
CA TRP A 162 -21.17 11.62 -3.75
C TRP A 162 -21.68 10.63 -2.68
N ARG A 163 -22.89 10.82 -2.13
CA ARG A 163 -23.48 9.90 -1.16
C ARG A 163 -23.71 8.51 -1.75
N TRP A 164 -24.30 8.46 -2.94
CA TRP A 164 -24.57 7.22 -3.63
C TRP A 164 -23.27 6.50 -4.05
N SER A 165 -22.20 7.23 -4.36
CA SER A 165 -20.93 6.57 -4.68
C SER A 165 -20.44 5.73 -3.50
N PHE A 166 -20.53 6.22 -2.25
CA PHE A 166 -20.16 5.47 -1.06
C PHE A 166 -21.12 4.30 -0.76
N ILE A 167 -22.42 4.52 -0.94
CA ILE A 167 -23.44 3.48 -0.70
C ILE A 167 -23.23 2.33 -1.70
N ILE A 168 -23.06 2.62 -2.98
CA ILE A 168 -22.90 1.60 -4.02
C ILE A 168 -21.58 0.84 -3.83
N THR A 169 -20.45 1.51 -3.62
CA THR A 169 -19.17 0.83 -3.43
C THR A 169 -19.17 -0.03 -2.17
N GLY A 170 -19.76 0.43 -1.08
CA GLY A 170 -19.96 -0.38 0.12
C GLY A 170 -20.88 -1.59 -0.10
N ALA A 171 -21.97 -1.44 -0.87
CA ALA A 171 -22.84 -2.55 -1.22
C ALA A 171 -22.11 -3.63 -2.05
N VAL A 172 -21.21 -3.25 -2.96
CA VAL A 172 -20.37 -4.19 -3.71
C VAL A 172 -19.52 -5.02 -2.76
N GLY A 173 -18.99 -4.44 -1.69
CA GLY A 173 -18.26 -5.19 -0.67
C GLY A 173 -19.14 -6.23 0.05
N PHE A 174 -20.41 -5.93 0.37
CA PHE A 174 -21.33 -6.92 0.91
C PHE A 174 -21.64 -8.04 -0.09
N VAL A 175 -21.80 -7.73 -1.37
CA VAL A 175 -21.97 -8.75 -2.40
C VAL A 175 -20.74 -9.70 -2.41
N TRP A 176 -19.54 -9.13 -2.32
CA TRP A 176 -18.32 -9.95 -2.20
C TRP A 176 -18.34 -10.85 -0.96
N VAL A 177 -18.77 -10.35 0.21
CA VAL A 177 -18.91 -11.16 1.43
C VAL A 177 -19.85 -12.33 1.21
N LEU A 178 -21.02 -12.11 0.61
CA LEU A 178 -21.99 -13.16 0.33
C LEU A 178 -21.41 -14.23 -0.61
N VAL A 179 -20.73 -13.82 -1.67
CA VAL A 179 -20.05 -14.73 -2.61
C VAL A 179 -18.94 -15.51 -1.92
N TRP A 180 -18.12 -14.82 -1.07
CA TRP A 180 -17.06 -15.46 -0.31
C TRP A 180 -17.58 -16.52 0.66
N LEU A 181 -18.62 -16.21 1.43
CA LEU A 181 -19.24 -17.16 2.36
C LEU A 181 -19.90 -18.35 1.65
N ALA A 182 -20.51 -18.12 0.49
CA ALA A 182 -21.19 -19.16 -0.27
C ALA A 182 -20.21 -20.12 -0.97
N LEU A 183 -19.08 -19.61 -1.48
CA LEU A 183 -18.17 -20.37 -2.32
C LEU A 183 -16.93 -20.87 -1.60
N ILE A 184 -16.40 -20.10 -0.66
CA ILE A 184 -15.10 -20.36 -0.05
C ILE A 184 -15.29 -20.88 1.39
N SER A 185 -14.46 -21.85 1.73
CA SER A 185 -14.27 -22.35 3.10
C SER A 185 -12.78 -22.66 3.25
N THR A 186 -12.40 -23.65 4.06
CA THR A 186 -11.05 -24.21 4.01
C THR A 186 -10.94 -25.21 2.85
N PRO A 187 -9.75 -25.44 2.26
CA PRO A 187 -9.60 -26.40 1.16
C PRO A 187 -10.13 -27.80 1.52
N GLU A 188 -10.00 -28.20 2.79
CA GLU A 188 -10.46 -29.50 3.31
C GLU A 188 -11.99 -29.64 3.24
N LYS A 189 -12.72 -28.55 3.47
CA LYS A 189 -14.19 -28.54 3.59
C LYS A 189 -14.90 -28.10 2.31
N THR A 190 -14.19 -27.55 1.34
CA THR A 190 -14.77 -26.99 0.12
C THR A 190 -15.24 -28.10 -0.82
N ARG A 191 -16.57 -28.22 -1.03
CA ARG A 191 -17.22 -29.32 -1.78
C ARG A 191 -16.94 -29.29 -3.28
N TRP A 192 -16.82 -28.10 -3.87
CA TRP A 192 -16.59 -27.94 -5.31
C TRP A 192 -15.13 -28.18 -5.74
N LEU A 193 -14.20 -28.29 -4.79
CA LEU A 193 -12.79 -28.53 -5.05
C LEU A 193 -12.55 -30.01 -5.34
N PRO A 194 -12.01 -30.40 -6.53
CA PRO A 194 -11.70 -31.78 -6.87
C PRO A 194 -10.68 -32.37 -5.93
N GLN A 195 -10.79 -33.66 -5.65
CA GLN A 195 -9.92 -34.35 -4.70
C GLN A 195 -8.44 -34.23 -5.07
N ALA A 196 -8.09 -34.46 -6.35
CA ALA A 196 -6.70 -34.34 -6.81
C ALA A 196 -6.12 -32.94 -6.60
N GLU A 197 -6.93 -31.88 -6.75
CA GLU A 197 -6.49 -30.51 -6.51
C GLU A 197 -6.38 -30.20 -5.01
N ARG A 198 -7.28 -30.75 -4.20
CA ARG A 198 -7.22 -30.66 -2.74
C ARG A 198 -5.94 -31.31 -2.20
N GLU A 199 -5.62 -32.52 -2.66
CA GLU A 199 -4.42 -33.24 -2.28
C GLU A 199 -3.15 -32.46 -2.68
N LEU A 200 -3.11 -31.89 -3.87
CA LEU A 200 -2.03 -31.05 -4.34
C LEU A 200 -1.80 -29.84 -3.41
N ILE A 201 -2.87 -29.14 -3.04
CA ILE A 201 -2.80 -27.96 -2.16
C ILE A 201 -2.28 -28.37 -0.78
N LEU A 202 -2.86 -29.42 -0.19
CA LEU A 202 -2.52 -29.85 1.18
C LEU A 202 -1.10 -30.42 1.25
N ALA A 203 -0.68 -31.21 0.28
CA ALA A 203 0.67 -31.80 0.24
C ALA A 203 1.78 -30.74 0.11
N SER A 204 1.50 -29.63 -0.59
CA SER A 204 2.50 -28.60 -0.87
C SER A 204 2.36 -27.33 -0.02
N ARG A 205 1.30 -27.22 0.79
CA ARG A 205 0.98 -26.02 1.57
C ARG A 205 2.11 -25.60 2.51
N ASP A 206 2.71 -26.56 3.19
CA ASP A 206 3.76 -26.30 4.19
C ASP A 206 5.17 -26.58 3.64
N ALA A 207 5.29 -26.95 2.36
CA ALA A 207 6.57 -27.13 1.71
C ALA A 207 7.36 -25.79 1.70
N GLY A 208 8.62 -25.84 2.12
CA GLY A 208 9.51 -24.67 2.15
C GLY A 208 9.25 -23.68 3.30
N VAL A 209 8.42 -24.05 4.28
CA VAL A 209 8.28 -23.28 5.51
C VAL A 209 9.38 -23.74 6.47
N GLU A 210 10.45 -22.95 6.57
CA GLU A 210 11.43 -23.15 7.63
C GLU A 210 10.80 -22.80 8.98
N PRO A 211 11.08 -23.56 10.04
CA PRO A 211 10.64 -23.21 11.38
C PRO A 211 11.18 -21.82 11.75
N PRO A 212 10.40 -21.01 12.50
CA PRO A 212 10.85 -19.69 12.91
C PRO A 212 12.17 -19.82 13.68
N SER A 213 13.26 -19.31 13.14
CA SER A 213 14.52 -19.22 13.87
C SER A 213 14.37 -18.16 14.96
N HIS A 214 14.77 -18.50 16.18
CA HIS A 214 14.79 -17.56 17.29
C HIS A 214 16.07 -16.71 17.32
N ASP A 215 16.99 -16.97 16.39
CA ASP A 215 18.26 -16.26 16.29
C ASP A 215 18.04 -14.90 15.66
N GLY A 216 18.37 -13.85 16.38
CA GLY A 216 18.28 -12.47 15.90
C GLY A 216 18.59 -11.46 16.99
N VAL A 217 18.89 -10.23 16.57
CA VAL A 217 19.20 -9.12 17.51
C VAL A 217 17.95 -8.49 18.11
N GLY A 218 16.76 -8.86 17.64
CA GLY A 218 15.48 -8.33 18.10
C GLY A 218 15.27 -6.85 17.78
N TYR A 219 14.13 -6.30 18.22
CA TYR A 219 13.80 -4.89 17.96
C TYR A 219 14.86 -3.91 18.46
N ARG A 220 15.48 -4.16 19.62
CA ARG A 220 16.50 -3.25 20.17
C ARG A 220 17.75 -3.17 19.30
N GLY A 221 18.17 -4.28 18.71
CA GLY A 221 19.31 -4.32 17.78
C GLY A 221 18.96 -3.61 16.46
N LEU A 222 17.79 -3.87 15.91
CA LEU A 222 17.34 -3.24 14.66
C LEU A 222 17.21 -1.72 14.79
N ILE A 223 16.62 -1.20 15.87
CA ILE A 223 16.46 0.25 16.08
C ILE A 223 17.82 0.96 16.24
N ARG A 224 18.84 0.28 16.73
CA ARG A 224 20.20 0.83 16.86
C ARG A 224 20.99 0.81 15.55
N CYS A 225 20.50 0.08 14.53
CA CYS A 225 21.17 -0.04 13.26
C CYS A 225 20.85 1.17 12.35
N PRO A 226 21.83 1.98 11.91
CA PRO A 226 21.58 3.10 10.99
C PRO A 226 20.92 2.68 9.67
N ALA A 227 21.25 1.48 9.16
CA ALA A 227 20.64 0.97 7.94
C ALA A 227 19.12 0.80 8.07
N MET A 228 18.63 0.42 9.25
CA MET A 228 17.19 0.30 9.50
C MET A 228 16.48 1.66 9.42
N TRP A 229 17.11 2.73 9.92
CA TRP A 229 16.59 4.10 9.78
C TRP A 229 16.65 4.61 8.36
N GLY A 230 17.69 4.24 7.60
CA GLY A 230 17.76 4.52 6.16
C GLY A 230 16.58 3.92 5.39
N LEU A 231 16.24 2.66 5.69
CA LEU A 231 15.09 1.96 5.14
C LEU A 231 13.75 2.58 5.60
N PHE A 232 13.63 2.92 6.88
CA PHE A 232 12.44 3.56 7.46
C PHE A 232 12.14 4.91 6.81
N ILE A 233 13.14 5.79 6.73
CA ILE A 233 12.98 7.14 6.17
C ILE A 233 12.69 7.08 4.66
N SER A 234 13.46 6.27 3.92
CA SER A 234 13.23 6.10 2.47
C SER A 234 11.83 5.55 2.18
N GLN A 235 11.39 4.54 2.95
CA GLN A 235 10.02 4.00 2.83
C GLN A 235 8.97 5.06 3.15
N GLY A 236 9.20 5.83 4.22
CA GLY A 236 8.32 6.92 4.60
C GLY A 236 8.15 7.95 3.48
N CYS A 237 9.25 8.41 2.89
CA CYS A 237 9.22 9.38 1.80
C CYS A 237 8.54 8.83 0.52
N LEU A 238 8.77 7.54 0.19
CA LEU A 238 8.11 6.86 -0.92
C LEU A 238 6.60 6.83 -0.72
N VAL A 239 6.15 6.40 0.46
CA VAL A 239 4.74 6.24 0.79
C VAL A 239 4.05 7.60 0.96
N TYR A 240 4.72 8.60 1.54
CA TYR A 240 4.22 9.98 1.64
C TYR A 240 3.74 10.50 0.28
N THR A 241 4.61 10.43 -0.72
CA THR A 241 4.28 10.92 -2.08
C THR A 241 3.15 10.11 -2.71
N GLY A 242 3.13 8.79 -2.52
CA GLY A 242 2.02 7.94 -2.96
C GLY A 242 0.68 8.39 -2.37
N TYR A 243 0.62 8.63 -1.05
CA TYR A 243 -0.60 9.10 -0.37
C TYR A 243 -0.97 10.54 -0.70
N LEU A 244 0.00 11.41 -0.97
CA LEU A 244 -0.28 12.76 -1.46
C LEU A 244 -1.09 12.71 -2.76
N TYR A 245 -0.61 11.97 -3.76
CA TYR A 245 -1.31 11.86 -5.04
C TYR A 245 -2.60 11.06 -4.93
N LEU A 246 -2.62 9.96 -4.14
CA LEU A 246 -3.83 9.19 -3.92
C LEU A 246 -4.96 10.05 -3.32
N SER A 247 -4.64 10.91 -2.35
CA SER A 247 -5.62 11.70 -1.60
C SER A 247 -6.01 13.00 -2.28
N TRP A 248 -5.02 13.72 -2.85
CA TRP A 248 -5.24 15.10 -3.27
C TRP A 248 -5.25 15.31 -4.79
N LEU A 249 -4.82 14.34 -5.61
CA LEU A 249 -4.76 14.53 -7.07
C LEU A 249 -6.12 14.86 -7.68
N PRO A 250 -7.23 14.15 -7.38
CA PRO A 250 -8.54 14.51 -7.93
C PRO A 250 -8.95 15.94 -7.52
N ASN A 251 -8.73 16.30 -6.26
CA ASN A 251 -9.04 17.64 -5.75
C ASN A 251 -8.19 18.73 -6.44
N TYR A 252 -6.88 18.49 -6.60
CA TYR A 252 -5.99 19.35 -7.36
C TYR A 252 -6.48 19.60 -8.79
N LEU A 253 -6.86 18.53 -9.49
CA LEU A 253 -7.34 18.63 -10.88
C LEU A 253 -8.67 19.41 -10.97
N GLN A 254 -9.55 19.26 -10.00
CA GLN A 254 -10.84 19.97 -9.95
C GLN A 254 -10.73 21.43 -9.50
N THR A 255 -9.79 21.75 -8.61
CA THR A 255 -9.70 23.10 -8.03
C THR A 255 -8.64 23.96 -8.71
N ALA A 256 -7.42 23.44 -8.93
CA ALA A 256 -6.31 24.19 -9.50
C ALA A 256 -6.25 24.12 -11.05
N ARG A 257 -6.80 23.03 -11.63
CA ARG A 257 -6.83 22.88 -13.10
C ARG A 257 -8.25 23.01 -13.69
N HIS A 258 -9.26 23.27 -12.86
CA HIS A 258 -10.66 23.52 -13.23
C HIS A 258 -11.28 22.42 -14.11
N LEU A 259 -10.86 21.17 -13.93
CA LEU A 259 -11.43 20.03 -14.65
C LEU A 259 -12.81 19.68 -14.07
N SER A 260 -13.70 19.15 -14.93
CA SER A 260 -14.96 18.56 -14.50
C SER A 260 -14.69 17.35 -13.60
N MET A 261 -15.71 16.89 -12.88
CA MET A 261 -15.64 15.71 -12.01
C MET A 261 -15.15 14.50 -12.79
N LEU A 262 -15.79 14.16 -13.92
CA LEU A 262 -15.46 13.01 -14.75
C LEU A 262 -14.05 13.11 -15.33
N ASN A 263 -13.68 14.26 -15.89
CA ASN A 263 -12.33 14.47 -16.44
C ASN A 263 -11.26 14.33 -15.34
N SER A 264 -11.51 14.86 -14.14
CA SER A 264 -10.57 14.70 -13.02
C SER A 264 -10.37 13.23 -12.64
N GLY A 265 -11.44 12.43 -12.67
CA GLY A 265 -11.37 10.99 -12.46
C GLY A 265 -10.54 10.28 -13.54
N ILE A 266 -10.79 10.59 -14.82
CA ILE A 266 -10.07 10.01 -15.96
C ILE A 266 -8.57 10.37 -15.91
N TYR A 267 -8.24 11.65 -15.72
CA TYR A 267 -6.84 12.08 -15.61
C TYR A 267 -6.15 11.56 -14.35
N THR A 268 -6.87 11.29 -13.27
CA THR A 268 -6.33 10.61 -12.09
C THR A 268 -5.98 9.16 -12.36
N ALA A 269 -6.74 8.45 -13.22
CA ALA A 269 -6.47 7.06 -13.56
C ALA A 269 -5.15 6.86 -14.32
N ILE A 270 -4.76 7.80 -15.19
CA ILE A 270 -3.60 7.69 -16.08
C ILE A 270 -2.30 7.42 -15.30
N PRO A 271 -1.91 8.23 -14.29
CA PRO A 271 -0.70 7.96 -13.49
C PRO A 271 -0.68 6.58 -12.86
N PHE A 272 -1.79 6.10 -12.32
CA PHE A 272 -1.85 4.79 -11.65
C PHE A 272 -1.81 3.62 -12.62
N LEU A 273 -2.41 3.75 -13.82
CA LEU A 273 -2.30 2.74 -14.88
C LEU A 273 -0.85 2.59 -15.36
N VAL A 274 -0.18 3.70 -15.65
CA VAL A 274 1.21 3.70 -16.09
C VAL A 274 2.13 3.21 -14.98
N ALA A 275 1.88 3.61 -13.73
CA ALA A 275 2.63 3.16 -12.58
C ALA A 275 2.59 1.64 -12.39
N THR A 276 1.44 1.02 -12.66
CA THR A 276 1.29 -0.43 -12.60
C THR A 276 2.19 -1.13 -13.62
N ALA A 277 2.13 -0.70 -14.88
CA ALA A 277 2.96 -1.25 -15.94
C ALA A 277 4.46 -1.04 -15.65
N THR A 278 4.82 0.18 -15.24
CA THR A 278 6.20 0.54 -14.89
C THR A 278 6.70 -0.26 -13.71
N GLY A 279 5.86 -0.48 -12.68
CA GLY A 279 6.21 -1.26 -11.49
C GLY A 279 6.59 -2.71 -11.85
N ILE A 280 5.80 -3.37 -12.70
CA ILE A 280 6.07 -4.73 -13.17
C ILE A 280 7.41 -4.79 -13.95
N VAL A 281 7.59 -3.87 -14.90
CA VAL A 281 8.78 -3.85 -15.76
C VAL A 281 10.03 -3.50 -14.97
N ALA A 282 10.00 -2.43 -14.16
CA ALA A 282 11.17 -1.93 -13.45
C ALA A 282 11.64 -2.88 -12.35
N ASN A 283 10.72 -3.48 -11.57
CA ASN A 283 11.12 -4.44 -10.54
C ASN A 283 11.64 -5.73 -11.17
N GLY A 284 11.01 -6.24 -12.24
CA GLY A 284 11.49 -7.41 -12.96
C GLY A 284 12.84 -7.18 -13.66
N ALA A 285 13.09 -5.99 -14.20
CA ALA A 285 14.38 -5.61 -14.75
C ALA A 285 15.44 -5.46 -13.63
N GLY A 286 15.08 -4.84 -12.52
CA GLY A 286 15.95 -4.66 -11.35
C GLY A 286 16.47 -6.01 -10.83
N ASP A 287 15.61 -7.02 -10.73
CA ASP A 287 15.99 -8.36 -10.28
C ASP A 287 16.92 -9.08 -11.27
N LYS A 288 16.76 -8.85 -12.58
CA LYS A 288 17.62 -9.45 -13.61
C LYS A 288 18.97 -8.75 -13.72
N LEU A 289 19.03 -7.44 -13.48
CA LEU A 289 20.25 -6.65 -13.61
C LEU A 289 21.17 -6.76 -12.37
N LEU A 290 20.61 -7.11 -11.22
CA LEU A 290 21.37 -7.25 -9.99
C LEU A 290 22.00 -8.65 -9.91
N THR A 291 23.34 -8.71 -9.99
CA THR A 291 24.08 -9.95 -9.72
C THR A 291 23.98 -10.33 -8.25
N ALA A 292 24.18 -11.61 -7.92
CA ALA A 292 24.17 -12.08 -6.54
C ALA A 292 25.17 -11.33 -5.65
N GLU A 293 26.32 -10.93 -6.20
CA GLU A 293 27.31 -10.11 -5.50
C GLU A 293 26.79 -8.69 -5.24
N ALA A 294 26.12 -8.07 -6.22
CA ALA A 294 25.51 -6.75 -6.07
C ALA A 294 24.39 -6.75 -5.02
N VAL A 295 23.59 -7.81 -4.98
CA VAL A 295 22.54 -8.02 -3.96
C VAL A 295 23.18 -8.10 -2.57
N ARG A 296 24.19 -8.96 -2.37
CA ARG A 296 24.92 -9.09 -1.09
C ARG A 296 25.60 -7.78 -0.66
N ALA A 297 26.02 -6.95 -1.61
CA ALA A 297 26.58 -5.62 -1.35
C ALA A 297 25.51 -4.54 -1.10
N GLY A 298 24.24 -4.89 -1.05
CA GLY A 298 23.11 -3.96 -0.82
C GLY A 298 22.97 -2.91 -1.93
N LYS A 299 23.39 -3.22 -3.18
CA LYS A 299 23.33 -2.25 -4.29
C LYS A 299 21.90 -1.93 -4.72
N ARG A 300 20.88 -2.69 -4.28
CA ARG A 300 19.46 -2.38 -4.52
C ARG A 300 19.08 -0.99 -3.95
N ARG A 301 19.82 -0.45 -2.97
CA ARG A 301 19.64 0.92 -2.48
C ARG A 301 19.74 1.99 -3.58
N TYR A 302 20.48 1.72 -4.66
CA TYR A 302 20.56 2.64 -5.80
C TYR A 302 19.24 2.69 -6.58
N LEU A 303 18.53 1.56 -6.70
CA LEU A 303 17.20 1.53 -7.31
C LEU A 303 16.17 2.29 -6.44
N VAL A 304 16.25 2.15 -5.11
CA VAL A 304 15.43 2.92 -4.17
C VAL A 304 15.72 4.41 -4.29
N ALA A 305 16.98 4.80 -4.30
CA ALA A 305 17.38 6.20 -4.45
C ALA A 305 16.97 6.79 -5.81
N LEU A 306 17.11 6.03 -6.88
CA LEU A 306 16.69 6.43 -8.22
C LEU A 306 15.17 6.65 -8.29
N SER A 307 14.38 5.76 -7.68
CA SER A 307 12.93 5.95 -7.56
C SER A 307 12.60 7.26 -6.84
N LEU A 308 13.28 7.54 -5.72
CA LEU A 308 13.09 8.78 -4.97
C LEU A 308 13.50 10.03 -5.78
N LEU A 309 14.56 9.95 -6.57
CA LEU A 309 14.96 11.03 -7.47
C LEU A 309 13.93 11.29 -8.57
N PHE A 310 13.36 10.24 -9.17
CA PHE A 310 12.25 10.40 -10.12
C PHE A 310 10.99 10.97 -9.47
N MET A 311 10.72 10.65 -8.21
CA MET A 311 9.62 11.26 -7.47
C MET A 311 9.82 12.77 -7.27
N ALA A 312 11.06 13.24 -7.17
CA ALA A 312 11.39 14.66 -7.11
C ALA A 312 11.03 15.43 -8.40
N ALA A 313 10.65 14.75 -9.49
CA ALA A 313 10.07 15.39 -10.68
C ALA A 313 8.81 16.23 -10.33
N GLY A 314 8.12 15.93 -9.23
CA GLY A 314 7.04 16.77 -8.70
C GLY A 314 7.42 18.20 -8.41
N LEU A 315 8.71 18.50 -8.14
CA LEU A 315 9.24 19.87 -7.99
C LEU A 315 9.11 20.72 -9.26
N ALA A 316 9.02 20.10 -10.42
CA ALA A 316 8.86 20.80 -11.69
C ALA A 316 7.40 21.17 -12.02
N ILE A 317 6.41 20.59 -11.32
CA ILE A 317 4.97 20.83 -11.60
C ILE A 317 4.59 22.32 -11.57
N PRO A 318 5.06 23.14 -10.61
CA PRO A 318 4.72 24.56 -10.56
C PRO A 318 5.14 25.36 -11.79
N PHE A 319 6.15 24.90 -12.51
CA PHE A 319 6.73 25.58 -13.69
C PHE A 319 6.09 25.13 -15.01
N VAL A 320 5.20 24.12 -14.98
CA VAL A 320 4.56 23.57 -16.18
C VAL A 320 3.11 24.04 -16.28
N GLN A 321 2.80 24.74 -17.38
CA GLN A 321 1.46 25.29 -17.63
C GLN A 321 0.52 24.26 -18.28
N SER A 322 1.03 23.40 -19.18
CA SER A 322 0.21 22.46 -19.91
C SER A 322 -0.28 21.30 -19.02
N LEU A 323 -1.56 20.96 -19.14
CA LEU A 323 -2.15 19.83 -18.42
C LEU A 323 -1.40 18.52 -18.74
N ALA A 324 -1.07 18.29 -20.01
CA ALA A 324 -0.33 17.10 -20.42
C ALA A 324 1.05 16.99 -19.75
N GLY A 325 1.78 18.10 -19.65
CA GLY A 325 3.08 18.13 -18.98
C GLY A 325 2.96 17.87 -17.47
N VAL A 326 1.93 18.43 -16.82
CA VAL A 326 1.66 18.17 -15.40
C VAL A 326 1.32 16.69 -15.17
N ILE A 327 0.43 16.13 -15.98
CA ILE A 327 0.07 14.70 -15.87
C ILE A 327 1.29 13.82 -16.14
N ALA A 328 2.17 14.16 -17.07
CA ALA A 328 3.41 13.43 -17.33
C ALA A 328 4.34 13.45 -16.10
N LEU A 329 4.56 14.61 -15.47
CA LEU A 329 5.37 14.70 -14.25
C LEU A 329 4.78 13.92 -13.07
N ILE A 330 3.46 14.01 -12.87
CA ILE A 330 2.75 13.23 -11.86
C ILE A 330 2.88 11.73 -12.17
N THR A 331 2.76 11.34 -13.42
CA THR A 331 2.90 9.94 -13.86
C THR A 331 4.30 9.40 -13.54
N ILE A 332 5.34 10.18 -13.78
CA ILE A 332 6.71 9.83 -13.41
C ILE A 332 6.83 9.64 -11.89
N ALA A 333 6.31 10.59 -11.10
CA ALA A 333 6.38 10.53 -9.65
C ALA A 333 5.58 9.36 -9.07
N VAL A 334 4.36 9.11 -9.56
CA VAL A 334 3.50 7.99 -9.11
C VAL A 334 4.09 6.64 -9.53
N SER A 335 4.66 6.54 -10.73
CA SER A 335 5.35 5.33 -11.20
C SER A 335 6.55 5.00 -10.29
N ALA A 336 7.34 5.99 -9.94
CA ALA A 336 8.45 5.82 -9.02
C ALA A 336 7.98 5.43 -7.60
N ALA A 337 6.84 5.99 -7.14
CA ALA A 337 6.22 5.62 -5.87
C ALA A 337 5.69 4.17 -5.84
N HIS A 338 5.50 3.53 -6.98
CA HIS A 338 5.14 2.10 -7.09
C HIS A 338 6.38 1.20 -7.13
N VAL A 339 7.45 1.63 -7.77
CA VAL A 339 8.70 0.85 -7.88
C VAL A 339 9.48 0.84 -6.56
N GLY A 340 9.60 2.00 -5.93
CA GLY A 340 10.45 2.21 -4.76
C GLY A 340 10.12 1.34 -3.54
N PRO A 341 8.86 1.24 -3.10
CA PRO A 341 8.49 0.45 -1.93
C PRO A 341 8.79 -1.04 -2.07
N ALA A 342 8.59 -1.61 -3.26
CA ALA A 342 8.92 -3.01 -3.54
C ALA A 342 10.43 -3.24 -3.50
N ALA A 343 11.20 -2.34 -4.13
CA ALA A 343 12.66 -2.38 -4.11
C ALA A 343 13.20 -2.23 -2.68
N ASN A 344 12.60 -1.35 -1.87
CA ASN A 344 13.01 -1.12 -0.48
C ASN A 344 12.68 -2.32 0.42
N GLY A 345 11.52 -2.96 0.20
CA GLY A 345 11.16 -4.21 0.87
C GLY A 345 12.13 -5.35 0.54
N ALA A 346 12.53 -5.50 -0.72
CA ALA A 346 13.53 -6.48 -1.13
C ALA A 346 14.91 -6.15 -0.54
N LEU A 347 15.28 -4.86 -0.42
CA LEU A 347 16.53 -4.43 0.20
C LEU A 347 16.63 -4.82 1.68
N VAL A 348 15.48 -4.85 2.42
CA VAL A 348 15.46 -5.41 3.79
C VAL A 348 15.99 -6.84 3.78
N GLY A 349 15.49 -7.69 2.87
CA GLY A 349 15.96 -9.07 2.73
C GLY A 349 17.43 -9.17 2.36
N ASP A 350 17.91 -8.30 1.44
CA ASP A 350 19.30 -8.29 0.99
C ASP A 350 20.30 -7.95 2.13
N LEU A 351 19.88 -7.07 3.05
CA LEU A 351 20.71 -6.60 4.17
C LEU A 351 20.57 -7.46 5.45
N LEU A 352 19.57 -8.33 5.50
CA LEU A 352 19.26 -9.10 6.70
C LEU A 352 20.22 -10.28 6.84
N ARG A 353 20.82 -10.45 8.05
CA ARG A 353 21.67 -11.60 8.36
C ARG A 353 20.91 -12.78 8.96
N SER A 354 19.97 -12.49 9.86
CA SER A 354 19.22 -13.56 10.54
C SER A 354 17.77 -13.62 10.02
N PRO A 355 17.32 -14.79 9.53
CA PRO A 355 15.91 -15.00 9.17
C PRO A 355 14.94 -14.68 10.32
N GLY A 356 15.37 -14.86 11.58
CA GLY A 356 14.55 -14.59 12.77
C GLY A 356 14.16 -13.13 12.96
N ASP A 357 14.88 -12.19 12.35
CA ASP A 357 14.57 -10.76 12.40
C ASP A 357 13.77 -10.26 11.18
N ALA A 358 13.51 -11.10 10.17
CA ALA A 358 12.84 -10.69 8.94
C ALA A 358 11.49 -10.03 9.18
N GLY A 359 10.63 -10.65 9.98
CA GLY A 359 9.32 -10.09 10.30
C GLY A 359 9.39 -8.76 11.04
N ARG A 360 10.36 -8.61 11.97
CA ARG A 360 10.58 -7.40 12.76
C ARG A 360 11.10 -6.25 11.90
N ALA A 361 12.08 -6.52 11.03
CA ALA A 361 12.65 -5.53 10.12
C ALA A 361 11.60 -5.04 9.11
N PHE A 362 10.80 -5.98 8.56
CA PHE A 362 9.72 -5.63 7.65
C PHE A 362 8.60 -4.83 8.33
N ALA A 363 8.24 -5.19 9.57
CA ALA A 363 7.27 -4.43 10.36
C ALA A 363 7.75 -3.00 10.62
N PHE A 364 9.03 -2.80 10.91
CA PHE A 364 9.61 -1.47 11.11
C PHE A 364 9.64 -0.66 9.81
N LEU A 365 9.92 -1.29 8.67
CA LEU A 365 9.82 -0.67 7.35
C LEU A 365 8.39 -0.18 7.07
N VAL A 366 7.38 -1.04 7.29
CA VAL A 366 5.96 -0.72 7.07
C VAL A 366 5.50 0.39 8.02
N LEU A 367 5.99 0.41 9.26
CA LEU A 367 5.72 1.49 10.22
C LEU A 367 6.20 2.84 9.68
N GLY A 368 7.41 2.90 9.09
CA GLY A 368 7.92 4.11 8.41
C GLY A 368 6.99 4.58 7.30
N GLY A 369 6.59 3.68 6.41
CA GLY A 369 5.65 3.98 5.35
C GLY A 369 4.32 4.53 5.87
N ASN A 370 3.70 3.85 6.81
CA ASN A 370 2.40 4.25 7.35
C ASN A 370 2.46 5.58 8.13
N THR A 371 3.53 5.83 8.89
CA THR A 371 3.70 7.09 9.63
C THR A 371 3.73 8.28 8.66
N PHE A 372 4.55 8.23 7.62
CA PHE A 372 4.63 9.31 6.64
C PHE A 372 3.37 9.35 5.75
N GLY A 373 2.81 8.20 5.40
CA GLY A 373 1.56 8.11 4.64
C GLY A 373 0.38 8.77 5.35
N LEU A 374 0.27 8.57 6.67
CA LEU A 374 -0.74 9.22 7.51
C LEU A 374 -0.56 10.74 7.55
N LEU A 375 0.69 11.23 7.60
CA LEU A 375 1.00 12.66 7.64
C LEU A 375 0.77 13.35 6.30
N ALA A 376 0.92 12.66 5.19
CA ALA A 376 0.87 13.27 3.86
C ALA A 376 -0.43 14.07 3.57
N PRO A 377 -1.64 13.53 3.79
CA PRO A 377 -2.85 14.30 3.55
C PRO A 377 -3.00 15.49 4.51
N ILE A 378 -2.59 15.31 5.78
CA ILE A 378 -2.68 16.36 6.81
C ILE A 378 -1.74 17.52 6.48
N VAL A 379 -0.46 17.23 6.25
CA VAL A 379 0.54 18.26 5.92
C VAL A 379 0.15 19.00 4.65
N THR A 380 -0.33 18.28 3.64
CA THR A 380 -0.85 18.90 2.40
C THR A 380 -2.01 19.84 2.69
N GLY A 381 -2.95 19.45 3.55
CA GLY A 381 -4.07 20.30 3.97
C GLY A 381 -3.61 21.60 4.62
N TYR A 382 -2.64 21.53 5.53
CA TYR A 382 -2.04 22.72 6.17
C TYR A 382 -1.29 23.61 5.16
N VAL A 383 -0.49 23.01 4.28
CA VAL A 383 0.27 23.75 3.26
C VAL A 383 -0.67 24.47 2.30
N VAL A 384 -1.70 23.79 1.82
CA VAL A 384 -2.70 24.41 0.91
C VAL A 384 -3.49 25.51 1.63
N ALA A 385 -3.87 25.32 2.88
CA ALA A 385 -4.58 26.36 3.65
C ALA A 385 -3.71 27.61 3.88
N ALA A 386 -2.42 27.43 4.15
CA ALA A 386 -1.49 28.54 4.42
C ALA A 386 -1.06 29.29 3.15
N THR A 387 -0.93 28.59 2.02
CA THR A 387 -0.36 29.17 0.79
C THR A 387 -1.40 29.43 -0.30
N GLY A 388 -2.60 28.89 -0.17
CA GLY A 388 -3.63 28.92 -1.22
C GLY A 388 -3.26 28.09 -2.46
N SER A 389 -2.17 27.30 -2.43
CA SER A 389 -1.61 26.65 -3.62
C SER A 389 -1.14 25.23 -3.35
N PHE A 390 -1.40 24.33 -4.29
CA PHE A 390 -0.83 22.99 -4.32
C PHE A 390 0.66 22.95 -4.67
N ASN A 391 1.21 24.02 -5.27
CA ASN A 391 2.61 24.08 -5.66
C ASN A 391 3.55 23.83 -4.47
N SER A 392 3.23 24.45 -3.32
CA SER A 392 4.00 24.24 -2.09
C SER A 392 3.89 22.80 -1.56
N ALA A 393 2.75 22.14 -1.73
CA ALA A 393 2.59 20.74 -1.34
C ALA A 393 3.46 19.80 -2.21
N PHE A 394 3.53 20.05 -3.52
CA PHE A 394 4.44 19.32 -4.41
C PHE A 394 5.91 19.58 -4.07
N ALA A 395 6.25 20.82 -3.70
CA ALA A 395 7.61 21.18 -3.26
C ALA A 395 7.99 20.40 -1.98
N VAL A 396 7.10 20.32 -0.99
CA VAL A 396 7.33 19.52 0.23
C VAL A 396 7.55 18.04 -0.11
N ALA A 397 6.69 17.44 -0.95
CA ALA A 397 6.83 16.06 -1.35
C ALA A 397 8.15 15.78 -2.10
N GLY A 398 8.52 16.67 -3.01
CA GLY A 398 9.78 16.56 -3.75
C GLY A 398 11.01 16.74 -2.85
N ALA A 399 10.98 17.67 -1.88
CA ALA A 399 12.05 17.82 -0.89
C ALA A 399 12.18 16.55 -0.02
N LEU A 400 11.06 16.00 0.46
CA LEU A 400 11.06 14.73 1.19
C LEU A 400 11.62 13.58 0.35
N ALA A 401 11.31 13.53 -0.94
CA ALA A 401 11.86 12.52 -1.84
C ALA A 401 13.41 12.63 -1.92
N LEU A 402 13.96 13.85 -1.98
CA LEU A 402 15.42 14.06 -1.94
C LEU A 402 16.02 13.63 -0.59
N VAL A 403 15.37 13.95 0.54
CA VAL A 403 15.78 13.47 1.87
C VAL A 403 15.77 11.94 1.92
N GLY A 404 14.73 11.30 1.40
CA GLY A 404 14.64 9.85 1.31
C GLY A 404 15.77 9.24 0.47
N ALA A 405 16.12 9.86 -0.67
CA ALA A 405 17.23 9.41 -1.52
C ALA A 405 18.58 9.48 -0.79
N VAL A 406 18.84 10.58 -0.07
CA VAL A 406 20.03 10.72 0.76
C VAL A 406 20.04 9.65 1.86
N ALA A 407 18.91 9.43 2.55
CA ALA A 407 18.81 8.41 3.59
C ALA A 407 19.07 7.00 3.04
N ALA A 408 18.51 6.65 1.87
CA ALA A 408 18.75 5.37 1.22
C ALA A 408 20.24 5.17 0.86
N LEU A 409 20.89 6.21 0.32
CA LEU A 409 22.29 6.14 -0.09
C LEU A 409 23.28 6.19 1.08
N ALA A 410 23.01 7.01 2.09
CA ALA A 410 23.93 7.24 3.19
C ALA A 410 23.79 6.21 4.31
N LEU A 411 22.56 5.89 4.70
CA LEU A 411 22.26 5.07 5.87
C LEU A 411 21.98 3.60 5.54
N ALA A 412 21.27 3.27 4.43
CA ALA A 412 20.93 1.89 4.08
C ALA A 412 22.15 1.12 3.55
N ARG A 413 23.20 1.04 4.37
CA ARG A 413 24.48 0.38 4.08
C ARG A 413 24.80 -0.64 5.17
N GLY A 414 25.57 -1.67 4.81
CA GLY A 414 25.98 -2.71 5.76
C GLY A 414 24.88 -3.73 5.97
N THR A 415 24.98 -4.50 7.05
CA THR A 415 24.07 -5.59 7.37
C THR A 415 23.14 -5.23 8.53
N LEU A 416 21.91 -5.71 8.45
CA LEU A 416 20.94 -5.59 9.55
C LEU A 416 21.26 -6.70 10.58
N GLY A 417 21.46 -6.31 11.84
CA GLY A 417 21.66 -7.25 12.94
C GLY A 417 23.13 -7.53 13.28
N GLU A 418 24.09 -6.72 12.83
CA GLU A 418 25.44 -6.75 13.40
C GLU A 418 25.47 -6.03 14.76
N HIS A 419 25.88 -6.75 15.81
CA HIS A 419 26.49 -6.07 16.94
C HIS A 419 27.82 -5.45 16.47
N PRO A 420 28.11 -4.16 16.79
CA PRO A 420 29.45 -3.67 16.62
C PRO A 420 30.36 -4.59 17.43
N GLN A 421 31.17 -5.40 16.77
CA GLN A 421 32.22 -6.13 17.46
C GLN A 421 33.08 -5.07 18.14
N PRO A 422 33.29 -5.15 19.47
CA PRO A 422 34.30 -4.30 20.10
C PRO A 422 35.59 -4.53 19.34
N ALA A 423 36.20 -3.44 18.88
CA ALA A 423 37.45 -3.49 18.12
C ALA A 423 38.39 -4.45 18.86
N LEU A 424 38.69 -5.59 18.24
CA LEU A 424 39.65 -6.54 18.78
C LEU A 424 40.88 -5.74 19.15
N ALA A 425 41.16 -5.63 20.44
CA ALA A 425 42.38 -5.04 20.94
C ALA A 425 43.53 -5.71 20.18
N ARG A 426 44.28 -4.94 19.41
CA ARG A 426 45.47 -5.44 18.72
C ARG A 426 46.31 -6.14 19.80
N PRO A 427 46.74 -7.40 19.57
CA PRO A 427 47.65 -8.03 20.51
C PRO A 427 48.86 -7.11 20.65
N ARG A 428 49.17 -6.68 21.87
CA ARG A 428 50.43 -6.04 22.16
C ARG A 428 51.50 -7.06 21.82
N LEU A 429 52.28 -6.80 20.77
CA LEU A 429 53.51 -7.48 20.58
C LEU A 429 54.33 -7.23 21.84
N ALA A 430 54.56 -8.31 22.60
CA ALA A 430 55.51 -8.27 23.70
C ALA A 430 56.92 -8.19 23.06
N ASP A 431 57.63 -7.12 23.41
CA ASP A 431 59.07 -6.99 23.19
C ASP A 431 59.88 -7.95 24.11
#